data_19667a4cd8434cfa15f46bb75cfe56c4
#
_entry.id   19667a4cd8434cfa15f46bb75cfe56c4
#
_cell.length_a   1.000
_cell.length_b   1.000
_cell.length_c   1.000
_cell.angle_alpha   90.00
_cell.angle_beta   90.00
_cell.angle_gamma   90.00
#
_symmetry.space_group_name_H-M   'P 1'
#
loop_
_entity.id
_entity.type
_entity.pdbx_description
1 polymer ?
#
loop_
_entity_poly.entity_id
_entity_poly.type
_entity_poly.pdbx_seq_one_letter_code
_entity_poly.pdbx_strand_id
1 'polypeptide(L)'
;MRKLLSVFLAGCLLLLLPATIWASAETTYESEQGQAMIKAPSSASPNASANTEADVDSSDDSEGTLSPSGSSSGMDWSAANTASTPSSGSRQFTVCIDPGHQGSWVDMSAQEPMAPGSSQTKNKATTGTAGNYSKVPEYEVNLEVSLVLEKELTSRGYKVVMTREDNDKAISNKERAEFATESGADITVRIHANSDNSASAAGALTMAPTSSNQYLDKELIEKSNTLASCIIDSYCNATGLANKGVISADNMTGTNWSTVPFAILEMGFMSNQNDDLYITNSANHETMARGIADGIDAYFNTVEPAITTVGEHLADLTSQLEKNYTDPLEQQGELWAIAAMDLKTQAYSTVNAEQSMQSASVIKAFIMAAVYDKLIYPDEGTTVSSDYESTLKPLLTSMITVSDNDSANELVRKLGGGDFQTGAAIVNEFCQERNYTSTHLGREFLASDPTDDNYTSASDCCRLLSDIYNSSLVNAEASAEMLALLTSQTKTAKIPAGVPSGTATANKTGELADSGKLGVVENDIAIVFDKEHPYVLCVLSNNIKNNSSAQNTIKKISADVYTYMTTKQK
;
A
#
# COMPACT_ATOMS: atom_id res chain seq x y z
N MET A 1 38.06 25.09 55.61
CA MET A 1 37.40 26.12 56.43
C MET A 1 36.05 26.40 55.81
N ARG A 2 35.02 25.93 56.47
CA ARG A 2 33.81 26.67 56.93
C ARG A 2 33.03 27.41 55.83
N LYS A 3 31.82 26.83 55.47
CA LYS A 3 30.46 27.24 55.96
C LYS A 3 29.89 28.40 55.18
N LEU A 4 28.68 28.41 54.64
CA LEU A 4 27.30 28.28 55.11
C LEU A 4 26.39 28.32 53.86
N LEU A 5 25.46 27.48 53.60
CA LEU A 5 24.06 27.34 54.03
C LEU A 5 23.24 28.64 54.07
N SER A 6 22.30 28.80 53.15
CA SER A 6 21.08 29.56 53.41
C SER A 6 19.90 28.98 52.59
N VAL A 7 18.93 28.50 53.33
CA VAL A 7 17.59 28.07 53.01
C VAL A 7 16.72 29.31 52.80
N PHE A 8 15.86 29.33 51.81
CA PHE A 8 14.63 30.13 51.85
C PHE A 8 13.43 29.27 51.40
N LEU A 9 12.59 29.08 52.37
CA LEU A 9 11.23 28.51 52.33
C LEU A 9 10.25 29.67 52.07
N ALA A 10 9.31 29.47 51.14
CA ALA A 10 7.97 30.09 51.11
C ALA A 10 7.32 29.63 49.81
N GLY A 11 6.14 29.16 49.69
CA GLY A 11 5.01 28.96 50.56
C GLY A 11 3.94 28.35 49.72
N CYS A 12 3.35 27.26 50.23
CA CYS A 12 2.17 26.59 49.63
C CYS A 12 1.00 27.55 49.47
N LEU A 13 0.35 27.51 48.30
CA LEU A 13 -1.07 27.79 48.22
C LEU A 13 -1.74 26.67 47.45
N LEU A 14 -2.33 25.73 48.21
CA LEU A 14 -3.27 24.75 47.73
C LEU A 14 -4.57 25.44 47.31
N LEU A 15 -4.93 25.38 46.02
CA LEU A 15 -6.28 25.56 45.59
C LEU A 15 -6.83 24.18 45.24
N LEU A 16 -7.64 23.66 46.16
CA LEU A 16 -8.51 22.50 45.99
C LEU A 16 -9.58 22.84 44.95
N LEU A 17 -9.53 22.21 43.79
CA LEU A 17 -10.70 22.06 42.91
C LEU A 17 -11.15 20.60 42.96
N PRO A 18 -12.46 20.33 43.00
CA PRO A 18 -12.97 18.98 43.22
C PRO A 18 -12.74 18.09 42.02
N ALA A 19 -12.22 16.91 42.29
CA ALA A 19 -12.16 15.82 41.32
C ALA A 19 -13.58 15.41 40.95
N THR A 20 -14.02 15.74 39.77
CA THR A 20 -15.16 15.09 39.13
C THR A 20 -14.69 13.69 38.72
N ILE A 21 -15.22 12.70 39.43
CA ILE A 21 -15.10 11.30 39.11
C ILE A 21 -15.84 11.09 37.78
N TRP A 22 -15.10 10.84 36.72
CA TRP A 22 -15.64 10.21 35.52
C TRP A 22 -15.68 8.71 35.80
N ALA A 23 -16.86 8.25 36.17
CA ALA A 23 -17.18 6.84 36.11
C ALA A 23 -17.24 6.47 34.63
N SER A 24 -16.25 5.68 34.19
CA SER A 24 -16.36 4.95 32.94
C SER A 24 -17.56 3.99 33.09
N ALA A 25 -18.64 4.28 32.40
CA ALA A 25 -19.70 3.32 32.18
C ALA A 25 -19.15 2.25 31.26
N GLU A 26 -18.78 1.09 31.80
CA GLU A 26 -18.66 -0.14 31.04
C GLU A 26 -20.04 -0.48 30.49
N THR A 27 -20.25 -0.14 29.24
CA THR A 27 -21.39 -0.61 28.48
C THR A 27 -21.07 -2.02 28.02
N THR A 28 -21.47 -3.00 28.80
CA THR A 28 -21.55 -4.39 28.36
C THR A 28 -22.68 -4.49 27.35
N TYR A 29 -22.36 -4.66 26.08
CA TYR A 29 -23.34 -4.97 25.05
C TYR A 29 -23.75 -6.43 25.18
N GLU A 30 -24.87 -6.70 25.80
CA GLU A 30 -25.60 -7.94 25.64
C GLU A 30 -26.60 -7.78 24.49
N SER A 31 -26.35 -8.45 23.37
CA SER A 31 -27.32 -8.60 22.30
C SER A 31 -28.37 -9.62 22.74
N GLU A 32 -29.47 -9.15 23.26
CA GLU A 32 -30.66 -9.99 23.43
C GLU A 32 -31.27 -10.32 22.06
N GLN A 33 -31.30 -11.61 21.76
CA GLN A 33 -31.96 -12.16 20.57
C GLN A 33 -33.50 -12.09 20.78
N GLY A 34 -34.14 -11.12 20.13
CA GLY A 34 -35.59 -11.08 19.99
C GLY A 34 -36.03 -11.80 18.70
N GLN A 35 -36.58 -13.00 18.85
CA GLN A 35 -37.29 -13.68 17.77
C GLN A 35 -38.61 -12.94 17.45
N ALA A 36 -38.76 -12.45 16.22
CA ALA A 36 -40.06 -12.14 15.66
C ALA A 36 -40.29 -12.92 14.38
N MET A 37 -41.10 -13.96 14.46
CA MET A 37 -41.69 -14.62 13.30
C MET A 37 -42.66 -13.68 12.61
N ILE A 38 -42.45 -13.37 11.33
CA ILE A 38 -43.53 -12.88 10.46
C ILE A 38 -43.57 -13.72 9.17
N LYS A 39 -44.75 -14.27 8.97
CA LYS A 39 -45.21 -15.11 7.89
C LYS A 39 -45.28 -14.33 6.57
N ALA A 40 -44.76 -14.88 5.50
CA ALA A 40 -44.90 -14.35 4.15
C ALA A 40 -46.35 -14.46 3.60
N PRO A 41 -46.76 -13.55 2.73
CA PRO A 41 -47.78 -13.84 1.73
C PRO A 41 -47.21 -13.88 0.31
N SER A 42 -47.76 -14.83 -0.42
CA SER A 42 -47.44 -15.26 -1.78
C SER A 42 -47.96 -14.30 -2.86
N SER A 43 -47.24 -14.33 -3.99
CA SER A 43 -47.70 -14.25 -5.39
C SER A 43 -48.19 -12.93 -5.98
N ALA A 44 -47.57 -12.46 -7.05
CA ALA A 44 -48.08 -12.52 -8.42
C ALA A 44 -47.28 -11.65 -9.37
N SER A 45 -46.75 -12.26 -10.40
CA SER A 45 -46.42 -11.60 -11.68
C SER A 45 -47.69 -11.30 -12.47
N PRO A 46 -47.70 -10.30 -13.38
CA PRO A 46 -47.62 -10.70 -14.77
C PRO A 46 -46.85 -9.75 -15.72
N ASN A 47 -46.13 -10.38 -16.66
CA ASN A 47 -46.11 -10.22 -18.12
C ASN A 47 -46.46 -8.84 -18.74
N ALA A 48 -45.73 -8.31 -19.70
CA ALA A 48 -45.50 -8.68 -21.07
C ALA A 48 -45.07 -7.48 -21.93
N SER A 49 -44.13 -7.74 -22.85
CA SER A 49 -44.12 -7.40 -24.29
C SER A 49 -44.10 -5.90 -24.70
N ALA A 50 -43.40 -5.44 -25.72
CA ALA A 50 -42.86 -6.05 -26.93
C ALA A 50 -42.00 -5.02 -27.68
N ASN A 51 -41.02 -5.53 -28.44
CA ASN A 51 -40.55 -5.16 -29.79
C ASN A 51 -40.57 -3.72 -30.30
N THR A 52 -39.44 -3.26 -30.86
CA THR A 52 -39.32 -3.19 -32.35
C THR A 52 -37.88 -2.93 -32.76
N GLU A 53 -37.47 -3.72 -33.76
CA GLU A 53 -36.28 -3.59 -34.59
C GLU A 53 -36.37 -2.36 -35.53
N ALA A 54 -35.21 -1.85 -35.96
CA ALA A 54 -35.02 -1.34 -37.31
C ALA A 54 -33.54 -1.36 -37.67
N ASP A 55 -33.20 -2.23 -38.60
CA ASP A 55 -32.04 -2.23 -39.49
C ASP A 55 -31.98 -1.00 -40.35
N VAL A 56 -30.78 -0.69 -40.89
CA VAL A 56 -30.38 -0.34 -42.25
C VAL A 56 -28.90 0.04 -42.23
N ASP A 57 -27.98 -0.74 -42.70
CA ASP A 57 -27.43 -1.13 -44.01
C ASP A 57 -26.52 -0.05 -44.66
N SER A 58 -25.28 -0.50 -44.86
CA SER A 58 -24.37 -0.51 -46.00
C SER A 58 -23.74 0.74 -46.61
N SER A 59 -22.53 0.48 -46.97
CA SER A 59 -21.71 0.79 -48.17
C SER A 59 -20.65 1.87 -47.94
N ASP A 60 -19.41 1.56 -48.05
CA ASP A 60 -18.50 1.13 -49.15
C ASP A 60 -17.67 2.29 -49.72
N ASP A 61 -16.44 1.99 -49.97
CA ASP A 61 -15.47 2.50 -50.94
C ASP A 61 -14.35 3.48 -50.55
N SER A 62 -13.19 2.85 -50.60
CA SER A 62 -12.01 3.09 -51.48
C SER A 62 -10.91 4.05 -51.07
N GLU A 63 -9.75 3.38 -50.91
CA GLU A 63 -8.42 3.65 -51.48
C GLU A 63 -7.75 5.04 -51.36
N GLY A 64 -6.54 4.97 -50.81
CA GLY A 64 -5.54 6.02 -50.96
C GLY A 64 -4.22 5.69 -50.31
N THR A 65 -3.42 4.80 -50.94
CA THR A 65 -2.00 4.55 -50.64
C THR A 65 -1.14 5.79 -50.80
N LEU A 66 -0.28 6.09 -49.83
CA LEU A 66 1.06 6.62 -50.02
C LEU A 66 1.95 6.27 -48.82
N SER A 67 2.90 5.38 -49.02
CA SER A 67 4.04 5.19 -48.16
C SER A 67 5.10 6.26 -48.39
N PRO A 68 5.88 6.60 -47.38
CA PRO A 68 7.31 6.77 -47.57
C PRO A 68 8.10 5.80 -46.70
N SER A 69 9.00 5.10 -47.38
CA SER A 69 10.07 4.28 -46.84
C SER A 69 11.01 5.10 -45.94
N GLY A 70 11.22 4.64 -44.72
CA GLY A 70 12.28 5.08 -43.83
C GLY A 70 12.58 3.95 -42.87
N SER A 71 13.61 3.19 -43.17
CA SER A 71 14.14 2.10 -42.32
C SER A 71 14.66 2.67 -41.00
N SER A 72 13.94 2.47 -39.91
CA SER A 72 14.50 2.44 -38.58
C SER A 72 14.40 1.00 -38.09
N SER A 73 15.55 0.40 -37.79
CA SER A 73 15.64 -0.90 -37.14
C SER A 73 15.08 -0.79 -35.73
N GLY A 74 13.76 -0.91 -35.61
CA GLY A 74 13.07 -1.12 -34.36
C GLY A 74 13.34 -2.55 -33.92
N MET A 75 14.00 -2.73 -32.77
CA MET A 75 13.98 -4.02 -32.10
C MET A 75 12.54 -4.38 -31.80
N ASP A 76 12.12 -5.52 -32.32
CA ASP A 76 10.82 -6.10 -32.08
C ASP A 76 10.73 -6.59 -30.62
N TRP A 77 10.08 -5.83 -29.77
CA TRP A 77 9.83 -6.15 -28.37
C TRP A 77 8.77 -7.25 -28.18
N SER A 78 8.11 -7.71 -29.24
CA SER A 78 7.12 -8.78 -29.17
C SER A 78 7.74 -10.14 -28.88
N ALA A 79 9.05 -10.32 -29.14
CA ALA A 79 9.76 -11.57 -28.85
C ALA A 79 10.28 -11.66 -27.39
N ALA A 80 10.29 -10.58 -26.63
CA ALA A 80 10.65 -10.59 -25.21
C ALA A 80 9.45 -10.92 -24.30
N ASN A 81 8.23 -10.88 -24.83
CA ASN A 81 6.99 -11.15 -24.09
C ASN A 81 6.51 -12.62 -24.16
N THR A 82 7.31 -13.55 -24.69
CA THR A 82 7.05 -15.00 -24.60
C THR A 82 7.92 -15.70 -23.55
N ALA A 83 8.69 -14.96 -22.77
CA ALA A 83 9.19 -15.47 -21.50
C ALA A 83 8.05 -15.29 -20.49
N SER A 84 7.44 -16.42 -20.06
CA SER A 84 6.59 -16.57 -18.87
C SER A 84 6.37 -15.27 -18.11
N THR A 85 5.13 -14.76 -18.12
CA THR A 85 4.67 -13.77 -17.14
C THR A 85 5.44 -14.03 -15.85
N PRO A 86 6.26 -13.09 -15.34
CA PRO A 86 6.74 -13.24 -13.98
C PRO A 86 5.45 -13.30 -13.17
N SER A 87 5.22 -14.41 -12.49
CA SER A 87 4.21 -14.47 -11.45
C SER A 87 4.46 -13.22 -10.61
N SER A 88 3.45 -12.35 -10.53
CA SER A 88 3.45 -11.24 -9.59
C SER A 88 4.13 -11.76 -8.34
N GLY A 89 5.23 -11.13 -7.91
CA GLY A 89 5.98 -11.62 -6.77
C GLY A 89 4.99 -11.80 -5.65
N SER A 90 4.52 -13.05 -5.43
CA SER A 90 3.48 -13.33 -4.45
C SER A 90 4.03 -12.87 -3.12
N ARG A 91 3.42 -11.86 -2.50
CA ARG A 91 3.68 -11.58 -1.10
C ARG A 91 3.60 -12.92 -0.39
N GLN A 92 4.58 -13.25 0.45
CA GLN A 92 4.63 -14.56 1.14
C GLN A 92 3.46 -14.74 2.10
N PHE A 93 2.77 -13.63 2.44
CA PHE A 93 1.70 -13.65 3.42
C PHE A 93 0.42 -14.29 2.88
N THR A 94 -0.16 -15.14 3.73
CA THR A 94 -1.47 -15.75 3.50
C THR A 94 -2.51 -15.02 4.36
N VAL A 95 -3.52 -14.45 3.74
CA VAL A 95 -4.65 -13.78 4.40
C VAL A 95 -5.85 -14.72 4.38
N CYS A 96 -6.42 -15.02 5.55
CA CYS A 96 -7.71 -15.67 5.67
C CYS A 96 -8.81 -14.63 5.72
N ILE A 97 -9.70 -14.64 4.74
CA ILE A 97 -10.95 -13.87 4.77
C ILE A 97 -12.04 -14.75 5.35
N ASP A 98 -12.72 -14.26 6.38
CA ASP A 98 -13.84 -14.96 7.02
C ASP A 98 -15.14 -14.16 6.87
N PRO A 99 -15.94 -14.40 5.78
CA PRO A 99 -17.24 -13.79 5.64
C PRO A 99 -18.15 -14.27 6.77
N GLY A 100 -18.55 -13.37 7.68
CA GLY A 100 -19.36 -13.70 8.85
C GLY A 100 -20.71 -14.32 8.49
N HIS A 101 -21.23 -15.17 9.37
CA HIS A 101 -22.52 -15.83 9.24
C HIS A 101 -22.64 -16.76 8.02
N GLN A 102 -23.85 -17.23 7.73
CA GLN A 102 -24.26 -18.02 6.57
C GLN A 102 -25.78 -17.94 6.40
N GLY A 103 -26.31 -18.54 5.32
CA GLY A 103 -27.74 -18.51 5.02
C GLY A 103 -28.63 -18.97 6.17
N SER A 104 -29.77 -18.33 6.35
CA SER A 104 -30.69 -18.61 7.46
C SER A 104 -31.30 -20.02 7.44
N TRP A 105 -31.15 -20.74 6.33
CA TRP A 105 -31.56 -22.15 6.17
C TRP A 105 -30.52 -23.15 6.68
N VAL A 106 -29.31 -22.69 7.03
CA VAL A 106 -28.24 -23.53 7.57
C VAL A 106 -28.38 -23.58 9.10
N ASP A 107 -28.73 -24.74 9.64
CA ASP A 107 -28.89 -24.89 11.09
C ASP A 107 -27.54 -24.94 11.81
N MET A 108 -27.23 -23.89 12.55
CA MET A 108 -26.04 -23.72 13.38
C MET A 108 -26.37 -23.56 14.88
N SER A 109 -27.54 -24.02 15.31
CA SER A 109 -28.04 -23.89 16.70
C SER A 109 -27.33 -24.82 17.70
N ALA A 110 -26.60 -25.85 17.21
CA ALA A 110 -25.81 -26.72 18.07
C ALA A 110 -24.75 -25.91 18.85
N GLN A 111 -24.47 -26.38 20.07
CA GLN A 111 -23.55 -25.68 20.99
C GLN A 111 -22.10 -26.09 20.77
N GLU A 112 -21.19 -25.14 20.89
CA GLU A 112 -19.75 -25.36 20.93
C GLU A 112 -19.11 -24.62 22.11
N PRO A 113 -17.93 -25.07 22.62
CA PRO A 113 -17.23 -24.35 23.67
C PRO A 113 -16.79 -22.96 23.21
N MET A 114 -17.02 -21.95 24.06
CA MET A 114 -16.67 -20.56 23.80
C MET A 114 -15.14 -20.35 23.64
N ALA A 115 -14.33 -21.20 24.29
CA ALA A 115 -12.87 -21.13 24.27
C ALA A 115 -12.26 -22.50 24.59
N PRO A 116 -10.98 -22.73 24.31
CA PRO A 116 -10.26 -23.94 24.73
C PRO A 116 -10.39 -24.17 26.23
N GLY A 117 -10.88 -25.33 26.65
CA GLY A 117 -11.08 -25.70 28.05
C GLY A 117 -12.24 -25.00 28.76
N SER A 118 -13.02 -24.17 28.09
CA SER A 118 -14.18 -23.51 28.67
C SER A 118 -15.36 -24.47 28.81
N SER A 119 -16.07 -24.39 29.95
CA SER A 119 -17.36 -25.04 30.15
C SER A 119 -18.55 -24.22 29.64
N GLN A 120 -18.31 -22.94 29.32
CA GLN A 120 -19.32 -22.10 28.69
C GLN A 120 -19.44 -22.46 27.21
N THR A 121 -20.66 -22.51 26.71
CA THR A 121 -20.95 -22.83 25.32
C THR A 121 -21.77 -21.71 24.67
N LYS A 122 -21.66 -21.60 23.34
CA LYS A 122 -22.47 -20.74 22.49
C LYS A 122 -22.97 -21.52 21.28
N ASN A 123 -23.97 -21.01 20.58
CA ASN A 123 -24.35 -21.54 19.29
C ASN A 123 -23.15 -21.53 18.35
N LYS A 124 -23.03 -22.57 17.52
CA LYS A 124 -21.95 -22.70 16.53
C LYS A 124 -21.81 -21.47 15.63
N ALA A 125 -22.94 -20.90 15.20
CA ALA A 125 -23.00 -19.61 14.54
C ALA A 125 -24.43 -19.05 14.61
N THR A 126 -24.61 -17.82 14.19
CA THR A 126 -25.91 -17.17 14.00
C THR A 126 -26.08 -16.73 12.55
N THR A 127 -27.27 -16.33 12.16
CA THR A 127 -27.56 -15.85 10.80
C THR A 127 -27.21 -14.36 10.62
N GLY A 128 -26.77 -13.68 11.69
CA GLY A 128 -26.54 -12.25 11.68
C GLY A 128 -27.82 -11.41 11.69
N THR A 129 -27.69 -10.17 11.29
CA THR A 129 -28.76 -9.18 11.16
C THR A 129 -29.23 -9.02 9.71
N ALA A 130 -30.03 -8.01 9.44
CA ALA A 130 -30.42 -7.58 8.10
C ALA A 130 -30.64 -6.06 8.08
N GLY A 131 -30.40 -5.46 6.92
CA GLY A 131 -30.60 -4.04 6.72
C GLY A 131 -32.03 -3.59 7.02
N ASN A 132 -32.18 -2.55 7.84
CA ASN A 132 -33.48 -2.01 8.16
C ASN A 132 -34.17 -1.34 6.96
N TYR A 133 -33.37 -0.84 6.02
CA TYR A 133 -33.80 -0.10 4.83
C TYR A 133 -33.62 -0.90 3.55
N SER A 134 -32.44 -1.48 3.33
CA SER A 134 -32.10 -2.32 2.18
C SER A 134 -32.84 -3.65 2.17
N LYS A 135 -33.13 -4.21 3.35
CA LYS A 135 -33.67 -5.57 3.57
C LYS A 135 -32.68 -6.69 3.18
N VAL A 136 -31.44 -6.34 2.88
CA VAL A 136 -30.40 -7.32 2.54
C VAL A 136 -29.89 -7.99 3.82
N PRO A 137 -29.81 -9.31 3.88
CA PRO A 137 -29.23 -10.02 5.04
C PRO A 137 -27.74 -9.75 5.17
N GLU A 138 -27.24 -9.67 6.40
CA GLU A 138 -25.83 -9.44 6.70
C GLU A 138 -24.89 -10.48 6.05
N TYR A 139 -25.25 -11.76 6.09
CA TYR A 139 -24.44 -12.82 5.52
C TYR A 139 -24.24 -12.69 3.99
N GLU A 140 -25.17 -12.04 3.27
CA GLU A 140 -25.04 -11.74 1.84
C GLU A 140 -24.00 -10.66 1.61
N VAL A 141 -24.15 -9.51 2.29
CA VAL A 141 -23.22 -8.39 2.19
C VAL A 141 -21.79 -8.80 2.59
N ASN A 142 -21.66 -9.56 3.70
CA ASN A 142 -20.38 -10.04 4.17
C ASN A 142 -19.67 -10.89 3.10
N LEU A 143 -20.41 -11.74 2.39
CA LEU A 143 -19.84 -12.55 1.31
C LEU A 143 -19.51 -11.70 0.07
N GLU A 144 -20.39 -10.82 -0.36
CA GLU A 144 -20.20 -9.98 -1.54
C GLU A 144 -18.94 -9.12 -1.41
N VAL A 145 -18.78 -8.42 -0.28
CA VAL A 145 -17.57 -7.61 0.00
C VAL A 145 -16.32 -8.50 0.09
N SER A 146 -16.43 -9.66 0.72
CA SER A 146 -15.30 -10.60 0.86
C SER A 146 -14.80 -11.15 -0.48
N LEU A 147 -15.70 -11.43 -1.45
CA LEU A 147 -15.31 -11.87 -2.79
C LEU A 147 -14.63 -10.77 -3.61
N VAL A 148 -14.97 -9.50 -3.35
CA VAL A 148 -14.25 -8.36 -3.94
C VAL A 148 -12.89 -8.18 -3.27
N LEU A 149 -12.82 -8.33 -1.94
CA LEU A 149 -11.58 -8.26 -1.16
C LEU A 149 -10.60 -9.38 -1.55
N GLU A 150 -11.09 -10.60 -1.82
CA GLU A 150 -10.25 -11.69 -2.33
C GLU A 150 -9.51 -11.30 -3.60
N LYS A 151 -10.24 -10.71 -4.57
CA LYS A 151 -9.65 -10.27 -5.84
C LYS A 151 -8.64 -9.15 -5.62
N GLU A 152 -8.97 -8.18 -4.78
CA GLU A 152 -8.10 -7.05 -4.44
C GLU A 152 -6.79 -7.55 -3.80
N LEU A 153 -6.85 -8.40 -2.77
CA LEU A 153 -5.68 -8.95 -2.11
C LEU A 153 -4.86 -9.86 -3.03
N THR A 154 -5.51 -10.65 -3.88
CA THR A 154 -4.83 -11.48 -4.87
C THR A 154 -4.07 -10.62 -5.88
N SER A 155 -4.67 -9.50 -6.32
CA SER A 155 -4.01 -8.55 -7.23
C SER A 155 -2.79 -7.89 -6.59
N ARG A 156 -2.81 -7.68 -5.26
CA ARG A 156 -1.67 -7.19 -4.45
C ARG A 156 -0.61 -8.27 -4.16
N GLY A 157 -0.82 -9.51 -4.61
CA GLY A 157 0.14 -10.62 -4.47
C GLY A 157 0.05 -11.38 -3.15
N TYR A 158 -1.03 -11.23 -2.39
CA TYR A 158 -1.31 -12.09 -1.23
C TYR A 158 -1.81 -13.47 -1.68
N LYS A 159 -1.45 -14.50 -0.92
CA LYS A 159 -2.18 -15.76 -0.97
C LYS A 159 -3.45 -15.59 -0.13
N VAL A 160 -4.60 -15.85 -0.73
CA VAL A 160 -5.89 -15.70 -0.05
C VAL A 160 -6.53 -17.07 0.15
N VAL A 161 -7.11 -17.26 1.32
CA VAL A 161 -7.97 -18.39 1.66
C VAL A 161 -9.27 -17.86 2.27
N MET A 162 -10.40 -18.51 1.97
CA MET A 162 -11.70 -18.09 2.47
C MET A 162 -12.37 -19.19 3.30
N THR A 163 -13.00 -18.81 4.42
CA THR A 163 -13.75 -19.79 5.24
C THR A 163 -15.00 -20.29 4.53
N ARG A 164 -15.61 -19.46 3.68
CA ARG A 164 -16.73 -19.79 2.79
C ARG A 164 -16.72 -18.93 1.53
N GLU A 165 -17.21 -19.50 0.44
CA GLU A 165 -17.40 -18.84 -0.86
C GLU A 165 -18.88 -18.84 -1.30
N ASP A 166 -19.76 -19.41 -0.49
CA ASP A 166 -21.20 -19.43 -0.65
C ASP A 166 -21.93 -19.24 0.69
N ASN A 167 -23.24 -19.16 0.65
CA ASN A 167 -24.08 -19.01 1.84
C ASN A 167 -24.61 -20.34 2.40
N ASP A 168 -24.31 -21.48 1.78
CA ASP A 168 -24.78 -22.82 2.15
C ASP A 168 -23.84 -23.54 3.10
N LYS A 169 -22.58 -23.08 3.20
CA LYS A 169 -21.56 -23.75 3.99
C LYS A 169 -21.85 -23.69 5.49
N ALA A 170 -22.03 -24.87 6.09
CA ALA A 170 -22.14 -25.02 7.54
C ALA A 170 -20.74 -25.02 8.16
N ILE A 171 -20.34 -23.91 8.76
CA ILE A 171 -19.06 -23.74 9.43
C ILE A 171 -19.23 -22.92 10.72
N SER A 172 -18.81 -23.47 11.87
CA SER A 172 -18.96 -22.85 13.16
C SER A 172 -17.91 -21.75 13.42
N ASN A 173 -18.14 -20.90 14.42
CA ASN A 173 -17.17 -19.87 14.81
C ASN A 173 -15.83 -20.45 15.26
N LYS A 174 -15.82 -21.62 15.91
CA LYS A 174 -14.62 -22.36 16.23
C LYS A 174 -13.92 -22.89 14.98
N GLU A 175 -14.67 -23.57 14.10
CA GLU A 175 -14.13 -24.14 12.85
C GLU A 175 -13.55 -23.06 11.93
N ARG A 176 -14.09 -21.83 11.91
CA ARG A 176 -13.55 -20.68 11.17
C ARG A 176 -12.16 -20.27 11.69
N ALA A 177 -11.97 -20.26 13.01
CA ALA A 177 -10.67 -19.96 13.62
C ALA A 177 -9.67 -21.11 13.37
N GLU A 178 -10.10 -22.37 13.48
CA GLU A 178 -9.28 -23.55 13.19
C GLU A 178 -8.86 -23.58 11.70
N PHE A 179 -9.78 -23.27 10.78
CA PHE A 179 -9.50 -23.20 9.34
C PHE A 179 -8.37 -22.21 9.01
N ALA A 180 -8.36 -21.04 9.63
CA ALA A 180 -7.29 -20.06 9.43
C ALA A 180 -5.92 -20.63 9.83
N THR A 181 -5.86 -21.31 10.99
CA THR A 181 -4.65 -21.99 11.46
C THR A 181 -4.21 -23.10 10.51
N GLU A 182 -5.13 -23.97 10.13
CA GLU A 182 -4.86 -25.13 9.26
C GLU A 182 -4.44 -24.74 7.85
N SER A 183 -4.94 -23.59 7.36
CA SER A 183 -4.59 -23.03 6.05
C SER A 183 -3.21 -22.35 6.05
N GLY A 184 -2.56 -22.20 7.22
CA GLY A 184 -1.30 -21.47 7.37
C GLY A 184 -1.45 -19.97 7.12
N ALA A 185 -2.58 -19.39 7.52
CA ALA A 185 -2.80 -17.96 7.39
C ALA A 185 -1.91 -17.18 8.38
N ASP A 186 -1.36 -16.06 7.91
CA ASP A 186 -0.60 -15.13 8.74
C ASP A 186 -1.52 -14.20 9.54
N ILE A 187 -2.69 -13.89 8.98
CA ILE A 187 -3.76 -13.11 9.62
C ILE A 187 -5.14 -13.61 9.20
N THR A 188 -6.14 -13.25 10.00
CA THR A 188 -7.57 -13.43 9.66
C THR A 188 -8.31 -12.11 9.73
N VAL A 189 -9.06 -11.77 8.67
CA VAL A 189 -9.98 -10.64 8.67
C VAL A 189 -11.40 -11.18 8.56
N ARG A 190 -12.21 -10.92 9.60
CA ARG A 190 -13.59 -11.35 9.68
C ARG A 190 -14.50 -10.19 9.28
N ILE A 191 -15.30 -10.39 8.25
CA ILE A 191 -16.16 -9.36 7.64
C ILE A 191 -17.58 -9.51 8.19
N HIS A 192 -18.05 -8.46 8.85
CA HIS A 192 -19.36 -8.35 9.50
C HIS A 192 -20.00 -6.98 9.27
N ALA A 193 -21.28 -6.86 9.58
CA ALA A 193 -22.01 -5.61 9.65
C ALA A 193 -22.83 -5.54 10.93
N ASN A 194 -22.72 -4.43 11.64
CA ASN A 194 -23.29 -4.23 12.96
C ASN A 194 -24.80 -3.90 12.90
N SER A 195 -25.45 -4.00 14.04
CA SER A 195 -26.82 -3.48 14.25
C SER A 195 -26.98 -3.01 15.68
N ASP A 196 -27.78 -1.95 15.88
CA ASP A 196 -28.11 -1.39 17.18
C ASP A 196 -29.59 -1.10 17.28
N ASN A 197 -30.12 -1.08 18.49
CA ASN A 197 -31.52 -0.67 18.74
C ASN A 197 -31.79 0.79 18.38
N SER A 198 -30.75 1.62 18.34
CA SER A 198 -30.83 3.01 17.93
C SER A 198 -30.48 3.16 16.46
N ALA A 199 -31.40 3.65 15.64
CA ALA A 199 -31.12 4.00 14.26
C ALA A 199 -30.11 5.16 14.09
N SER A 200 -29.69 5.83 15.17
CA SER A 200 -28.67 6.86 15.17
C SER A 200 -27.25 6.32 15.38
N ALA A 201 -27.09 5.05 15.75
CA ALA A 201 -25.78 4.40 15.76
C ALA A 201 -25.29 4.26 14.32
N ALA A 202 -24.12 4.81 14.02
CA ALA A 202 -23.56 4.88 12.67
C ALA A 202 -22.03 4.85 12.69
N GLY A 203 -21.43 4.46 11.57
CA GLY A 203 -19.99 4.37 11.35
C GLY A 203 -19.49 2.93 11.44
N ALA A 204 -18.20 2.74 11.18
CA ALA A 204 -17.57 1.43 11.23
C ALA A 204 -16.70 1.29 12.48
N LEU A 205 -16.46 0.05 12.89
CA LEU A 205 -15.57 -0.29 14.00
C LEU A 205 -14.87 -1.63 13.75
N THR A 206 -13.81 -1.87 14.48
CA THR A 206 -13.23 -3.20 14.56
C THR A 206 -13.33 -3.75 15.97
N MET A 207 -13.25 -5.07 16.07
CA MET A 207 -13.24 -5.77 17.34
C MET A 207 -11.97 -6.62 17.46
N ALA A 208 -11.32 -6.54 18.63
CA ALA A 208 -10.09 -7.27 18.95
C ALA A 208 -10.09 -7.70 20.42
N PRO A 209 -9.23 -8.65 20.85
CA PRO A 209 -9.13 -9.09 22.23
C PRO A 209 -8.57 -7.99 23.14
N THR A 210 -9.01 -7.93 24.38
CA THR A 210 -8.39 -7.06 25.39
C THR A 210 -7.15 -7.71 26.01
N SER A 211 -6.32 -6.89 26.66
CA SER A 211 -5.15 -7.38 27.41
C SER A 211 -5.48 -8.34 28.58
N SER A 212 -6.77 -8.42 28.97
CA SER A 212 -7.28 -9.31 30.00
C SER A 212 -7.86 -10.63 29.45
N ASN A 213 -7.84 -10.84 28.15
CA ASN A 213 -8.27 -12.11 27.56
C ASN A 213 -7.36 -13.25 28.09
N GLN A 214 -7.98 -14.24 28.73
CA GLN A 214 -7.24 -15.32 29.40
C GLN A 214 -6.98 -16.55 28.50
N TYR A 215 -7.49 -16.54 27.28
CA TYR A 215 -7.39 -17.66 26.34
C TYR A 215 -6.32 -17.49 25.28
N LEU A 216 -5.83 -16.26 25.10
CA LEU A 216 -4.85 -15.87 24.10
C LEU A 216 -3.55 -15.44 24.74
N ASP A 217 -2.44 -15.68 24.07
CA ASP A 217 -1.16 -15.15 24.52
C ASP A 217 -1.04 -13.64 24.24
N LYS A 218 -0.08 -13.02 24.92
CA LYS A 218 0.07 -11.56 24.88
C LYS A 218 0.47 -11.03 23.50
N GLU A 219 1.33 -11.75 22.79
CA GLU A 219 1.81 -11.37 21.46
C GLU A 219 0.67 -11.41 20.44
N LEU A 220 -0.16 -12.46 20.50
CA LEU A 220 -1.34 -12.58 19.64
C LEU A 220 -2.35 -11.45 19.89
N ILE A 221 -2.55 -11.07 21.17
CA ILE A 221 -3.40 -9.94 21.54
C ILE A 221 -2.85 -8.62 20.95
N GLU A 222 -1.55 -8.35 21.10
CA GLU A 222 -0.92 -7.13 20.60
C GLU A 222 -1.00 -7.04 19.06
N LYS A 223 -0.69 -8.13 18.37
CA LYS A 223 -0.77 -8.20 16.91
C LYS A 223 -2.20 -8.03 16.40
N SER A 224 -3.18 -8.65 17.06
CA SER A 224 -4.60 -8.51 16.69
C SER A 224 -5.11 -7.08 16.87
N ASN A 225 -4.71 -6.39 17.93
CA ASN A 225 -5.07 -5.00 18.13
C ASN A 225 -4.42 -4.06 17.11
N THR A 226 -3.18 -4.32 16.74
CA THR A 226 -2.49 -3.58 15.67
C THR A 226 -3.21 -3.76 14.33
N LEU A 227 -3.55 -5.00 13.97
CA LEU A 227 -4.31 -5.30 12.75
C LEU A 227 -5.67 -4.60 12.75
N ALA A 228 -6.39 -4.68 13.86
CA ALA A 228 -7.69 -4.04 14.00
C ALA A 228 -7.64 -2.51 13.82
N SER A 229 -6.60 -1.86 14.40
CA SER A 229 -6.39 -0.42 14.25
C SER A 229 -6.06 -0.05 12.81
N CYS A 230 -5.14 -0.74 12.16
CA CYS A 230 -4.78 -0.49 10.76
C CYS A 230 -5.98 -0.62 9.83
N ILE A 231 -6.80 -1.68 10.02
CA ILE A 231 -7.98 -1.92 9.18
C ILE A 231 -9.02 -0.81 9.37
N ILE A 232 -9.37 -0.45 10.61
CA ILE A 232 -10.45 0.53 10.81
C ILE A 232 -10.06 1.92 10.33
N ASP A 233 -8.80 2.32 10.52
CA ASP A 233 -8.31 3.61 10.06
C ASP A 233 -8.33 3.70 8.53
N SER A 234 -7.77 2.72 7.83
CA SER A 234 -7.75 2.67 6.37
C SER A 234 -9.15 2.53 5.77
N TYR A 235 -9.99 1.65 6.34
CA TYR A 235 -11.36 1.46 5.87
C TYR A 235 -12.19 2.74 5.97
N CYS A 236 -12.12 3.44 7.09
CA CYS A 236 -12.86 4.69 7.28
C CYS A 236 -12.31 5.84 6.41
N ASN A 237 -10.99 5.88 6.18
CA ASN A 237 -10.39 6.84 5.24
C ASN A 237 -10.90 6.62 3.81
N ALA A 238 -10.98 5.36 3.36
CA ALA A 238 -11.45 5.03 2.02
C ALA A 238 -12.96 5.27 1.84
N THR A 239 -13.77 4.89 2.83
CA THR A 239 -15.25 4.90 2.73
C THR A 239 -15.90 6.22 3.17
N GLY A 240 -15.18 7.04 3.94
CA GLY A 240 -15.74 8.24 4.57
C GLY A 240 -16.72 7.95 5.74
N LEU A 241 -16.87 6.69 6.16
CA LEU A 241 -17.66 6.32 7.31
C LEU A 241 -16.97 6.77 8.61
N ALA A 242 -17.78 7.09 9.64
CA ALA A 242 -17.22 7.52 10.92
C ALA A 242 -16.48 6.38 11.61
N ASN A 243 -15.20 6.61 11.96
CA ASN A 243 -14.36 5.66 12.68
C ASN A 243 -14.78 5.61 14.17
N LYS A 244 -15.22 4.44 14.63
CA LYS A 244 -15.61 4.17 16.02
C LYS A 244 -14.51 3.49 16.83
N GLY A 245 -13.34 3.24 16.21
CA GLY A 245 -12.19 2.61 16.85
C GLY A 245 -12.31 1.11 17.04
N VAL A 246 -11.47 0.60 17.94
CA VAL A 246 -11.38 -0.83 18.28
C VAL A 246 -12.12 -1.09 19.58
N ILE A 247 -13.02 -2.09 19.60
CA ILE A 247 -13.76 -2.50 20.79
C ILE A 247 -13.43 -3.96 21.19
N SER A 248 -13.85 -4.37 22.40
CA SER A 248 -13.54 -5.70 22.95
C SER A 248 -14.31 -6.82 22.27
N ALA A 249 -13.61 -7.94 21.97
CA ALA A 249 -14.14 -9.19 21.44
C ALA A 249 -13.97 -10.41 22.37
N ASP A 250 -13.65 -10.22 23.65
CA ASP A 250 -13.26 -11.32 24.58
C ASP A 250 -14.35 -12.37 24.79
N ASN A 251 -15.60 -12.05 24.55
CA ASN A 251 -16.71 -12.96 24.70
C ASN A 251 -17.09 -13.72 23.41
N MET A 252 -16.27 -13.66 22.36
CA MET A 252 -16.55 -14.30 21.07
C MET A 252 -15.79 -15.60 20.88
N THR A 253 -16.49 -16.66 20.42
CA THR A 253 -15.90 -17.98 20.18
C THR A 253 -14.75 -17.91 19.20
N GLY A 254 -14.95 -17.28 18.04
CA GLY A 254 -13.93 -17.15 17.01
C GLY A 254 -12.68 -16.39 17.48
N THR A 255 -12.84 -15.42 18.38
CA THR A 255 -11.73 -14.74 19.06
C THR A 255 -10.92 -15.71 19.90
N ASN A 256 -11.59 -16.42 20.81
CA ASN A 256 -10.94 -17.24 21.84
C ASN A 256 -10.34 -18.55 21.31
N TRP A 257 -10.69 -18.96 20.10
CA TRP A 257 -10.11 -20.10 19.39
C TRP A 257 -9.04 -19.71 18.36
N SER A 258 -8.81 -18.41 18.13
CA SER A 258 -7.82 -17.96 17.15
C SER A 258 -6.39 -18.23 17.65
N THR A 259 -5.53 -18.70 16.76
CA THR A 259 -4.09 -18.86 16.98
C THR A 259 -3.26 -18.00 16.04
N VAL A 260 -3.92 -17.24 15.16
CA VAL A 260 -3.31 -16.25 14.26
C VAL A 260 -3.87 -14.86 14.56
N PRO A 261 -3.13 -13.77 14.34
CA PRO A 261 -3.63 -12.41 14.49
C PRO A 261 -4.91 -12.20 13.69
N PHE A 262 -5.90 -11.56 14.30
CA PHE A 262 -7.21 -11.37 13.65
C PHE A 262 -7.83 -10.03 14.00
N ALA A 263 -8.72 -9.57 13.12
CA ALA A 263 -9.62 -8.46 13.37
C ALA A 263 -11.02 -8.82 12.87
N ILE A 264 -12.05 -8.40 13.62
CA ILE A 264 -13.44 -8.43 13.15
C ILE A 264 -13.77 -7.01 12.71
N LEU A 265 -14.09 -6.83 11.45
CA LEU A 265 -14.54 -5.54 10.91
C LEU A 265 -16.06 -5.52 10.88
N GLU A 266 -16.66 -4.56 11.56
CA GLU A 266 -18.08 -4.19 11.47
C GLU A 266 -18.17 -3.01 10.50
N MET A 267 -18.50 -3.31 9.25
CA MET A 267 -18.41 -2.39 8.11
C MET A 267 -19.30 -1.15 8.21
N GLY A 268 -20.35 -1.21 9.02
CA GLY A 268 -21.32 -0.16 9.24
C GLY A 268 -22.53 -0.71 9.99
N PHE A 269 -23.48 0.14 10.40
CA PHE A 269 -24.68 -0.27 11.13
C PHE A 269 -25.85 -0.48 10.17
N MET A 270 -26.27 -1.72 9.98
CA MET A 270 -27.46 -2.08 9.19
C MET A 270 -28.78 -1.54 9.77
N SER A 271 -28.76 -1.07 11.01
CA SER A 271 -29.85 -0.32 11.65
C SER A 271 -29.89 1.16 11.26
N ASN A 272 -28.79 1.74 10.74
CA ASN A 272 -28.70 3.12 10.29
C ASN A 272 -28.97 3.23 8.79
N GLN A 273 -29.76 4.22 8.37
CA GLN A 273 -30.15 4.34 6.96
C GLN A 273 -28.97 4.58 6.03
N ASN A 274 -28.04 5.45 6.40
CA ASN A 274 -26.93 5.80 5.53
C ASN A 274 -25.94 4.65 5.43
N ASP A 275 -25.57 4.04 6.55
CA ASP A 275 -24.65 2.91 6.59
C ASP A 275 -25.23 1.71 5.84
N ASP A 276 -26.49 1.33 6.14
CA ASP A 276 -27.18 0.21 5.49
C ASP A 276 -27.20 0.35 3.96
N LEU A 277 -27.62 1.52 3.46
CA LEU A 277 -27.69 1.76 2.03
C LEU A 277 -26.29 1.91 1.39
N TYR A 278 -25.27 2.30 2.16
CA TYR A 278 -23.90 2.39 1.67
C TYR A 278 -23.27 1.00 1.52
N ILE A 279 -23.27 0.18 2.59
CA ILE A 279 -22.58 -1.12 2.60
C ILE A 279 -23.28 -2.18 1.73
N THR A 280 -24.58 -2.02 1.47
CA THR A 280 -25.35 -2.95 0.62
C THR A 280 -25.38 -2.53 -0.85
N ASN A 281 -24.79 -1.39 -1.21
CA ASN A 281 -24.66 -0.97 -2.60
C ASN A 281 -23.36 -1.52 -3.21
N SER A 282 -23.50 -2.44 -4.17
CA SER A 282 -22.35 -3.09 -4.82
C SER A 282 -21.37 -2.12 -5.50
N ALA A 283 -21.82 -0.91 -5.87
CA ALA A 283 -20.92 0.12 -6.40
C ALA A 283 -19.88 0.64 -5.38
N ASN A 284 -20.09 0.38 -4.08
CA ASN A 284 -19.15 0.77 -3.02
C ASN A 284 -18.23 -0.37 -2.59
N HIS A 285 -18.49 -1.63 -3.01
CA HIS A 285 -17.77 -2.79 -2.52
C HIS A 285 -16.28 -2.76 -2.91
N GLU A 286 -15.91 -2.20 -4.06
CA GLU A 286 -14.50 -2.02 -4.44
C GLU A 286 -13.78 -1.04 -3.51
N THR A 287 -14.42 0.10 -3.20
CA THR A 287 -13.87 1.07 -2.25
C THR A 287 -13.73 0.48 -0.84
N MET A 288 -14.74 -0.29 -0.39
CA MET A 288 -14.70 -0.99 0.89
C MET A 288 -13.56 -2.04 0.94
N ALA A 289 -13.47 -2.87 -0.10
CA ALA A 289 -12.44 -3.91 -0.21
C ALA A 289 -11.03 -3.31 -0.23
N ARG A 290 -10.83 -2.21 -0.97
CA ARG A 290 -9.57 -1.50 -1.00
C ARG A 290 -9.20 -0.94 0.38
N GLY A 291 -10.12 -0.25 1.07
CA GLY A 291 -9.85 0.26 2.40
C GLY A 291 -9.46 -0.83 3.39
N ILE A 292 -10.05 -2.04 3.28
CA ILE A 292 -9.65 -3.20 4.08
C ILE A 292 -8.23 -3.67 3.68
N ALA A 293 -7.96 -3.77 2.38
CA ALA A 293 -6.66 -4.21 1.86
C ALA A 293 -5.53 -3.23 2.22
N ASP A 294 -5.80 -1.91 2.20
CA ASP A 294 -4.86 -0.88 2.65
C ASP A 294 -4.53 -1.03 4.13
N GLY A 295 -5.53 -1.39 4.96
CA GLY A 295 -5.33 -1.69 6.37
C GLY A 295 -4.48 -2.95 6.59
N ILE A 296 -4.64 -3.97 5.75
CA ILE A 296 -3.82 -5.19 5.77
C ILE A 296 -2.38 -4.86 5.38
N ASP A 297 -2.18 -4.05 4.33
CA ASP A 297 -0.87 -3.55 3.93
C ASP A 297 -0.20 -2.75 5.07
N ALA A 298 -0.94 -1.82 5.67
CA ALA A 298 -0.45 -1.04 6.81
C ALA A 298 -0.05 -1.94 7.99
N TYR A 299 -0.83 -2.98 8.31
CA TYR A 299 -0.47 -3.93 9.36
C TYR A 299 0.83 -4.66 9.05
N PHE A 300 0.97 -5.26 7.88
CA PHE A 300 2.19 -5.97 7.54
C PHE A 300 3.41 -5.04 7.50
N ASN A 301 3.22 -3.79 7.15
CA ASN A 301 4.27 -2.78 7.24
C ASN A 301 4.65 -2.40 8.69
N THR A 302 3.76 -2.60 9.69
CA THR A 302 4.09 -2.33 11.10
C THR A 302 4.74 -3.52 11.80
N VAL A 303 4.33 -4.75 11.49
CA VAL A 303 4.87 -5.96 12.12
C VAL A 303 6.14 -6.47 11.44
N GLU A 304 6.30 -6.10 10.18
CA GLU A 304 7.53 -6.23 9.42
C GLU A 304 7.86 -4.84 8.86
N PRO A 305 8.65 -4.02 9.58
CA PRO A 305 9.02 -2.70 9.07
C PRO A 305 9.62 -2.84 7.68
N ALA A 306 9.11 -2.00 6.78
CA ALA A 306 9.43 -1.96 5.36
C ALA A 306 10.91 -2.25 5.09
N ILE A 307 11.13 -3.29 4.31
CA ILE A 307 12.34 -4.03 3.97
C ILE A 307 12.60 -5.21 4.90
N THR A 308 11.64 -6.09 5.13
CA THR A 308 11.93 -7.50 5.08
C THR A 308 11.82 -7.92 3.62
N THR A 309 12.84 -7.60 2.89
CA THR A 309 13.13 -8.34 1.69
C THR A 309 13.12 -9.81 2.08
N VAL A 310 12.28 -10.57 1.47
CA VAL A 310 12.32 -12.04 1.47
C VAL A 310 13.69 -12.52 0.94
N GLY A 311 14.53 -11.57 0.55
CA GLY A 311 15.88 -11.78 0.07
C GLY A 311 16.91 -11.77 1.18
N GLU A 312 17.93 -12.56 0.99
CA GLU A 312 19.12 -12.60 1.84
C GLU A 312 19.79 -11.22 1.88
N HIS A 313 20.14 -10.75 3.08
CA HIS A 313 21.02 -9.58 3.21
C HIS A 313 22.41 -9.93 2.70
N LEU A 314 22.86 -9.23 1.66
CA LEU A 314 24.16 -9.43 1.04
C LEU A 314 25.27 -8.74 1.84
N ALA A 315 25.52 -9.23 3.07
CA ALA A 315 26.45 -8.63 4.02
C ALA A 315 27.86 -8.44 3.47
N ASP A 316 28.31 -9.37 2.62
CA ASP A 316 29.61 -9.27 1.95
C ASP A 316 29.66 -8.09 0.97
N LEU A 317 28.57 -7.84 0.23
CA LEU A 317 28.45 -6.69 -0.66
C LEU A 317 28.41 -5.39 0.13
N THR A 318 27.60 -5.34 1.18
CA THR A 318 27.50 -4.19 2.09
C THR A 318 28.90 -3.82 2.63
N SER A 319 29.61 -4.79 3.20
CA SER A 319 30.96 -4.56 3.76
C SER A 319 31.99 -4.12 2.69
N GLN A 320 31.86 -4.59 1.46
CA GLN A 320 32.70 -4.14 0.35
C GLN A 320 32.39 -2.69 -0.05
N LEU A 321 31.11 -2.33 -0.11
CA LEU A 321 30.68 -0.97 -0.46
C LEU A 321 31.10 0.04 0.62
N GLU A 322 30.92 -0.29 1.88
CA GLU A 322 31.37 0.51 3.02
C GLU A 322 32.88 0.75 2.95
N LYS A 323 33.66 -0.30 2.98
CA LYS A 323 35.12 -0.25 3.04
C LYS A 323 35.74 0.45 1.83
N ASN A 324 35.22 0.20 0.61
CA ASN A 324 35.84 0.68 -0.62
C ASN A 324 35.39 2.09 -1.00
N TYR A 325 34.19 2.51 -0.56
CA TYR A 325 33.58 3.75 -1.02
C TYR A 325 33.09 4.66 0.11
N THR A 326 32.12 4.24 0.93
CA THR A 326 31.47 5.20 1.84
C THR A 326 32.39 5.60 3.00
N ASP A 327 33.05 4.68 3.70
CA ASP A 327 33.93 5.00 4.81
C ASP A 327 35.06 5.99 4.45
N PRO A 328 35.82 5.81 3.34
CA PRO A 328 36.86 6.75 2.95
C PRO A 328 36.35 8.14 2.56
N LEU A 329 35.13 8.23 2.03
CA LEU A 329 34.52 9.48 1.58
C LEU A 329 33.86 10.22 2.75
N GLU A 330 33.24 9.50 3.68
CA GLU A 330 32.68 10.08 4.91
C GLU A 330 33.77 10.67 5.82
N GLN A 331 34.94 10.03 5.90
CA GLN A 331 36.10 10.61 6.59
C GLN A 331 36.56 11.95 6.00
N GLN A 332 36.20 12.23 4.75
CA GLN A 332 36.43 13.50 4.09
C GLN A 332 35.27 14.47 4.24
N GLY A 333 34.17 14.10 4.92
CA GLY A 333 32.97 14.89 5.16
C GLY A 333 31.96 14.85 4.00
N GLU A 334 32.06 13.89 3.08
CA GLU A 334 31.02 13.60 2.09
C GLU A 334 29.97 12.67 2.69
N LEU A 335 28.75 12.69 2.20
CA LEU A 335 27.67 11.81 2.62
C LEU A 335 27.28 10.91 1.45
N TRP A 336 27.26 9.60 1.67
CA TRP A 336 26.93 8.60 0.66
C TRP A 336 25.93 7.59 1.18
N ALA A 337 24.91 7.28 0.36
CA ALA A 337 23.91 6.25 0.66
C ALA A 337 23.76 5.34 -0.58
N ILE A 338 23.70 4.04 -0.33
CA ILE A 338 23.62 3.03 -1.39
C ILE A 338 22.52 2.02 -1.02
N ALA A 339 21.67 1.68 -1.98
CA ALA A 339 20.77 0.53 -1.91
C ALA A 339 20.88 -0.27 -3.20
N ALA A 340 21.00 -1.58 -3.08
CA ALA A 340 21.01 -2.51 -4.21
C ALA A 340 20.11 -3.71 -3.89
N MET A 341 19.30 -4.17 -4.86
CA MET A 341 18.38 -5.30 -4.66
C MET A 341 18.25 -6.13 -5.94
N ASP A 342 18.49 -7.43 -5.86
CA ASP A 342 18.17 -8.38 -6.93
C ASP A 342 16.65 -8.51 -7.06
N LEU A 343 16.12 -8.27 -8.26
CA LEU A 343 14.67 -8.20 -8.49
C LEU A 343 13.99 -9.57 -8.58
N LYS A 344 14.74 -10.67 -8.66
CA LYS A 344 14.17 -12.02 -8.64
C LYS A 344 14.18 -12.63 -7.25
N THR A 345 15.30 -12.50 -6.55
CA THR A 345 15.49 -13.11 -5.23
C THR A 345 15.15 -12.18 -4.08
N GLN A 346 14.99 -10.88 -4.37
CA GLN A 346 14.84 -9.80 -3.38
C GLN A 346 16.06 -9.66 -2.46
N ALA A 347 17.17 -10.34 -2.74
CA ALA A 347 18.41 -10.20 -1.98
C ALA A 347 18.95 -8.77 -2.10
N TYR A 348 19.37 -8.18 -0.99
CA TYR A 348 19.64 -6.76 -0.90
C TYR A 348 20.94 -6.41 -0.16
N SER A 349 21.48 -5.24 -0.47
CA SER A 349 22.60 -4.61 0.24
C SER A 349 22.28 -3.14 0.47
N THR A 350 22.52 -2.64 1.67
CA THR A 350 22.24 -1.25 2.04
C THR A 350 23.40 -0.65 2.82
N VAL A 351 23.76 0.60 2.48
CA VAL A 351 24.68 1.43 3.26
C VAL A 351 24.04 2.79 3.42
N ASN A 352 23.77 3.22 4.65
CA ASN A 352 23.09 4.50 4.98
C ASN A 352 21.74 4.70 4.25
N ALA A 353 21.10 3.62 3.79
CA ALA A 353 20.06 3.68 2.77
C ALA A 353 18.78 4.38 3.22
N GLU A 354 18.49 4.41 4.53
CA GLU A 354 17.33 5.10 5.11
C GLU A 354 17.58 6.60 5.37
N GLN A 355 18.81 7.06 5.20
CA GLN A 355 19.15 8.45 5.44
C GLN A 355 18.45 9.36 4.43
N SER A 356 17.70 10.34 4.93
CA SER A 356 17.10 11.39 4.10
C SER A 356 18.22 12.27 3.53
N MET A 357 18.28 12.36 2.21
CA MET A 357 19.31 13.07 1.46
C MET A 357 18.69 14.04 0.45
N GLN A 358 19.40 15.10 0.09
CA GLN A 358 18.99 16.01 -0.97
C GLN A 358 18.87 15.23 -2.30
N SER A 359 17.66 15.16 -2.82
CA SER A 359 17.31 14.30 -3.95
C SER A 359 17.82 14.82 -5.30
N ALA A 360 18.04 16.14 -5.42
CA ALA A 360 18.19 16.80 -6.72
C ALA A 360 17.06 16.35 -7.69
N SER A 361 17.38 16.01 -8.93
CA SER A 361 16.38 15.59 -9.92
C SER A 361 15.92 14.13 -9.81
N VAL A 362 16.40 13.35 -8.84
CA VAL A 362 15.93 11.98 -8.63
C VAL A 362 14.45 11.97 -8.20
N ILE A 363 14.02 12.97 -7.41
CA ILE A 363 12.61 13.09 -6.97
C ILE A 363 11.61 13.17 -8.14
N LYS A 364 12.06 13.50 -9.35
CA LYS A 364 11.22 13.50 -10.57
C LYS A 364 10.64 12.12 -10.90
N ALA A 365 11.27 11.04 -10.43
CA ALA A 365 10.71 9.71 -10.56
C ALA A 365 9.46 9.53 -9.67
N PHE A 366 9.43 10.11 -8.48
CA PHE A 366 8.26 10.14 -7.61
C PHE A 366 7.16 11.07 -8.12
N ILE A 367 7.53 12.25 -8.67
CA ILE A 367 6.58 13.13 -9.35
C ILE A 367 5.94 12.40 -10.53
N MET A 368 6.71 11.69 -11.34
CA MET A 368 6.19 10.86 -12.44
C MET A 368 5.15 9.87 -11.93
N ALA A 369 5.47 9.12 -10.87
CA ALA A 369 4.57 8.13 -10.30
C ALA A 369 3.26 8.75 -9.79
N ALA A 370 3.34 9.87 -9.06
CA ALA A 370 2.16 10.61 -8.59
C ALA A 370 1.30 11.17 -9.75
N VAL A 371 1.93 11.60 -10.86
CA VAL A 371 1.20 12.04 -12.07
C VAL A 371 0.47 10.88 -12.73
N TYR A 372 1.09 9.71 -12.82
CA TYR A 372 0.40 8.51 -13.32
C TYR A 372 -0.78 8.13 -12.44
N ASP A 373 -0.62 8.16 -11.13
CA ASP A 373 -1.66 7.80 -10.16
C ASP A 373 -2.83 8.79 -10.15
N LYS A 374 -2.55 10.09 -10.03
CA LYS A 374 -3.58 11.11 -9.74
C LYS A 374 -4.11 11.83 -10.99
N LEU A 375 -3.38 11.88 -12.11
CA LEU A 375 -3.79 12.60 -13.32
C LEU A 375 -4.05 11.72 -14.53
N ILE A 376 -3.29 10.62 -14.69
CA ILE A 376 -3.44 9.77 -15.88
C ILE A 376 -4.46 8.68 -15.64
N TYR A 377 -4.43 8.07 -14.46
CA TYR A 377 -5.34 7.01 -14.03
C TYR A 377 -6.10 7.41 -12.76
N PRO A 378 -6.87 8.53 -12.76
CA PRO A 378 -7.51 9.04 -11.54
C PRO A 378 -8.58 8.11 -10.96
N ASP A 379 -9.17 7.24 -11.79
CA ASP A 379 -10.22 6.29 -11.44
C ASP A 379 -9.65 4.86 -11.28
N GLU A 380 -8.48 4.72 -10.67
CA GLU A 380 -7.86 3.44 -10.33
C GLU A 380 -7.54 2.53 -11.52
N GLY A 381 -7.05 3.14 -12.57
CA GLY A 381 -6.41 2.42 -13.66
C GLY A 381 -7.34 1.91 -14.75
N THR A 382 -8.59 2.36 -14.80
CA THR A 382 -9.52 1.92 -15.84
C THR A 382 -9.65 2.88 -17.03
N THR A 383 -9.36 4.17 -16.83
CA THR A 383 -9.55 5.19 -17.88
C THR A 383 -8.36 6.13 -17.95
N VAL A 384 -7.67 6.15 -19.08
CA VAL A 384 -6.59 7.11 -19.34
C VAL A 384 -7.16 8.51 -19.56
N SER A 385 -6.58 9.51 -18.89
CA SER A 385 -6.98 10.91 -19.03
C SER A 385 -6.93 11.39 -20.48
N SER A 386 -7.94 12.16 -20.90
CA SER A 386 -8.06 12.66 -22.27
C SER A 386 -6.96 13.61 -22.71
N ASP A 387 -6.25 14.25 -21.79
CA ASP A 387 -5.13 15.15 -22.05
C ASP A 387 -3.75 14.47 -21.94
N TYR A 388 -3.72 13.16 -21.71
CA TYR A 388 -2.49 12.39 -21.55
C TYR A 388 -1.54 12.57 -22.74
N GLU A 389 -1.95 12.16 -23.95
CA GLU A 389 -1.11 12.22 -25.15
C GLU A 389 -0.72 13.64 -25.55
N SER A 390 -1.62 14.59 -25.39
CA SER A 390 -1.42 15.97 -25.85
C SER A 390 -0.64 16.85 -24.89
N THR A 391 -0.71 16.57 -23.59
CA THR A 391 -0.21 17.47 -22.53
C THR A 391 0.71 16.79 -21.54
N LEU A 392 0.26 15.70 -20.88
CA LEU A 392 1.01 15.10 -19.78
C LEU A 392 2.22 14.31 -20.28
N LYS A 393 2.07 13.51 -21.31
CA LYS A 393 3.14 12.67 -21.88
C LYS A 393 4.34 13.47 -22.41
N PRO A 394 4.18 14.59 -23.14
CA PRO A 394 5.31 15.44 -23.52
C PRO A 394 6.07 16.00 -22.33
N LEU A 395 5.36 16.44 -21.27
CA LEU A 395 5.98 16.95 -20.04
C LEU A 395 6.72 15.86 -19.29
N LEU A 396 6.10 14.68 -19.11
CA LEU A 396 6.73 13.50 -18.51
C LEU A 396 7.99 13.08 -19.27
N THR A 397 7.90 13.05 -20.61
CA THR A 397 9.04 12.70 -21.46
C THR A 397 10.20 13.66 -21.23
N SER A 398 9.97 14.97 -21.29
CA SER A 398 10.99 15.98 -21.07
C SER A 398 11.56 15.92 -19.64
N MET A 399 10.68 15.81 -18.64
CA MET A 399 11.07 15.71 -17.23
C MET A 399 11.98 14.51 -16.95
N ILE A 400 11.68 13.35 -17.52
CA ILE A 400 12.43 12.11 -17.22
C ILE A 400 13.65 11.96 -18.13
N THR A 401 13.51 12.12 -19.44
CA THR A 401 14.59 11.76 -20.39
C THR A 401 15.74 12.76 -20.42
N VAL A 402 15.47 14.06 -20.27
CA VAL A 402 16.48 15.12 -20.25
C VAL A 402 16.54 15.85 -18.92
N SER A 403 15.70 15.48 -17.97
CA SER A 403 15.64 16.06 -16.62
C SER A 403 15.20 17.53 -16.58
N ASP A 404 14.27 17.92 -17.49
CA ASP A 404 13.77 19.28 -17.60
C ASP A 404 13.07 19.73 -16.31
N ASN A 405 13.43 20.94 -15.84
CA ASN A 405 12.91 21.48 -14.58
C ASN A 405 11.55 22.16 -14.75
N ASP A 406 11.34 22.84 -15.88
CA ASP A 406 10.09 23.54 -16.14
C ASP A 406 8.95 22.56 -16.33
N SER A 407 9.21 21.45 -17.04
CA SER A 407 8.27 20.34 -17.17
C SER A 407 7.91 19.72 -15.83
N ALA A 408 8.88 19.56 -14.92
CA ALA A 408 8.64 19.05 -13.57
C ALA A 408 7.74 20.00 -12.77
N ASN A 409 8.08 21.29 -12.72
CA ASN A 409 7.29 22.31 -12.03
C ASN A 409 5.86 22.39 -12.59
N GLU A 410 5.71 22.31 -13.91
CA GLU A 410 4.40 22.33 -14.56
C GLU A 410 3.54 21.11 -14.23
N LEU A 411 4.12 19.90 -14.19
CA LEU A 411 3.42 18.69 -13.77
C LEU A 411 2.95 18.77 -12.32
N VAL A 412 3.79 19.29 -11.43
CA VAL A 412 3.40 19.52 -10.02
C VAL A 412 2.27 20.54 -9.93
N ARG A 413 2.32 21.66 -10.69
CA ARG A 413 1.21 22.61 -10.73
C ARG A 413 -0.07 21.98 -11.27
N LYS A 414 0.02 21.11 -12.27
CA LYS A 414 -1.17 20.40 -12.78
C LYS A 414 -1.79 19.49 -11.72
N LEU A 415 -1.00 18.78 -10.92
CA LEU A 415 -1.49 18.04 -9.75
C LEU A 415 -2.25 18.96 -8.78
N GLY A 416 -1.75 20.17 -8.54
CA GLY A 416 -2.32 21.15 -7.62
C GLY A 416 -3.34 22.11 -8.23
N GLY A 417 -3.91 21.82 -9.42
CA GLY A 417 -4.90 22.70 -10.06
C GLY A 417 -4.37 24.09 -10.43
N GLY A 418 -3.05 24.22 -10.65
CA GLY A 418 -2.33 25.46 -11.00
C GLY A 418 -1.41 25.97 -9.87
N ASP A 419 -1.49 25.44 -8.67
CA ASP A 419 -0.66 25.82 -7.54
C ASP A 419 0.41 24.75 -7.23
N PHE A 420 1.68 25.17 -7.13
CA PHE A 420 2.79 24.24 -6.89
C PHE A 420 2.75 23.63 -5.49
N GLN A 421 2.42 24.41 -4.46
CA GLN A 421 2.45 23.91 -3.08
C GLN A 421 1.34 22.86 -2.85
N THR A 422 0.17 23.09 -3.41
CA THR A 422 -0.92 22.10 -3.41
C THR A 422 -0.49 20.83 -4.16
N GLY A 423 0.16 20.96 -5.32
CA GLY A 423 0.67 19.81 -6.08
C GLY A 423 1.78 19.06 -5.34
N ALA A 424 2.69 19.78 -4.67
CA ALA A 424 3.73 19.18 -3.85
C ALA A 424 3.14 18.39 -2.66
N ALA A 425 2.08 18.91 -2.03
CA ALA A 425 1.37 18.17 -0.99
C ALA A 425 0.78 16.86 -1.50
N ILE A 426 0.20 16.85 -2.71
CA ILE A 426 -0.31 15.61 -3.35
C ILE A 426 0.82 14.61 -3.64
N VAL A 427 1.98 15.07 -4.13
CA VAL A 427 3.16 14.20 -4.31
C VAL A 427 3.62 13.62 -2.97
N ASN A 428 3.65 14.43 -1.92
CA ASN A 428 4.05 13.98 -0.59
C ASN A 428 3.05 12.99 0.02
N GLU A 429 1.75 13.23 -0.17
CA GLU A 429 0.69 12.29 0.22
C GLU A 429 0.84 10.94 -0.50
N PHE A 430 1.01 10.96 -1.82
CA PHE A 430 1.31 9.75 -2.61
C PHE A 430 2.54 9.00 -2.06
N CYS A 431 3.61 9.72 -1.71
CA CYS A 431 4.80 9.10 -1.13
C CYS A 431 4.51 8.46 0.24
N GLN A 432 3.73 9.11 1.09
CA GLN A 432 3.33 8.55 2.39
C GLN A 432 2.43 7.33 2.25
N GLU A 433 1.42 7.39 1.38
CA GLU A 433 0.51 6.27 1.06
C GLU A 433 1.28 5.01 0.58
N ARG A 434 2.43 5.21 -0.07
CA ARG A 434 3.28 4.14 -0.62
C ARG A 434 4.50 3.81 0.25
N ASN A 435 4.53 4.31 1.50
CA ASN A 435 5.65 4.11 2.44
C ASN A 435 7.02 4.60 1.95
N TYR A 436 7.05 5.62 1.07
CA TYR A 436 8.29 6.34 0.73
C TYR A 436 8.50 7.46 1.75
N THR A 437 8.73 7.07 3.01
CA THR A 437 8.62 7.96 4.19
C THR A 437 9.75 8.99 4.32
N SER A 438 10.86 8.79 3.62
CA SER A 438 12.00 9.71 3.57
C SER A 438 11.96 10.64 2.35
N THR A 439 10.90 10.56 1.54
CA THR A 439 10.74 11.35 0.32
C THR A 439 9.81 12.54 0.55
N HIS A 440 10.30 13.73 0.20
CA HIS A 440 9.60 14.99 0.41
C HIS A 440 9.89 15.99 -0.72
N LEU A 441 8.86 16.52 -1.35
CA LEU A 441 8.92 17.60 -2.32
C LEU A 441 8.57 18.92 -1.63
N GLY A 442 9.57 19.74 -1.32
CA GLY A 442 9.40 20.97 -0.54
C GLY A 442 9.43 22.24 -1.37
N ARG A 443 10.04 22.21 -2.57
CA ARG A 443 10.23 23.44 -3.37
C ARG A 443 10.20 23.20 -4.89
N GLU A 444 9.93 24.27 -5.60
CA GLU A 444 10.12 24.32 -7.06
C GLU A 444 11.57 24.09 -7.45
N PHE A 445 11.78 23.46 -8.59
CA PHE A 445 13.12 23.36 -9.17
C PHE A 445 13.59 24.76 -9.59
N LEU A 446 14.84 25.07 -9.28
CA LEU A 446 15.49 26.37 -9.51
C LEU A 446 14.93 27.53 -8.69
N ALA A 447 14.18 27.30 -7.62
CA ALA A 447 13.77 28.38 -6.70
C ALA A 447 14.99 29.11 -6.12
N SER A 448 14.94 30.45 -6.10
CA SER A 448 16.08 31.28 -5.75
C SER A 448 16.35 31.39 -4.25
N ASP A 449 15.31 31.25 -3.42
CA ASP A 449 15.42 31.32 -1.96
C ASP A 449 14.39 30.39 -1.30
N PRO A 450 14.63 29.06 -1.36
CA PRO A 450 13.70 28.11 -0.81
C PRO A 450 13.73 28.10 0.72
N THR A 451 12.54 28.03 1.33
CA THR A 451 12.38 27.81 2.78
C THR A 451 12.40 26.33 3.14
N ASP A 452 12.25 25.44 2.17
CA ASP A 452 12.24 23.98 2.26
C ASP A 452 13.06 23.40 1.10
N ASP A 453 13.30 22.08 1.09
CA ASP A 453 14.06 21.42 0.03
C ASP A 453 13.47 20.06 -0.35
N ASN A 454 14.03 19.46 -1.39
CA ASN A 454 13.58 18.18 -1.94
C ASN A 454 14.48 17.05 -1.44
N TYR A 455 13.90 16.08 -0.75
CA TYR A 455 14.61 14.97 -0.13
C TYR A 455 14.09 13.62 -0.59
N THR A 456 14.96 12.60 -0.49
CA THR A 456 14.62 11.18 -0.63
C THR A 456 15.68 10.33 0.07
N SER A 457 15.47 9.02 0.11
CA SER A 457 16.47 8.04 0.57
C SER A 457 16.81 7.03 -0.52
N ALA A 458 17.94 6.35 -0.39
CA ALA A 458 18.30 5.28 -1.31
C ALA A 458 17.31 4.10 -1.23
N SER A 459 16.75 3.84 -0.05
CA SER A 459 15.70 2.84 0.18
C SER A 459 14.39 3.19 -0.52
N ASP A 460 13.91 4.44 -0.40
CA ASP A 460 12.69 4.87 -1.09
C ASP A 460 12.84 4.77 -2.60
N CYS A 461 14.00 5.18 -3.14
CA CYS A 461 14.31 5.05 -4.55
C CYS A 461 14.34 3.58 -5.01
N CYS A 462 14.91 2.70 -4.19
CA CYS A 462 14.99 1.27 -4.47
C CYS A 462 13.61 0.64 -4.52
N ARG A 463 12.74 0.97 -3.57
CA ARG A 463 11.34 0.52 -3.55
C ARG A 463 10.57 1.02 -4.77
N LEU A 464 10.63 2.32 -5.06
CA LEU A 464 9.95 2.89 -6.23
C LEU A 464 10.33 2.17 -7.53
N LEU A 465 11.63 1.95 -7.77
CA LEU A 465 12.09 1.27 -8.98
C LEU A 465 11.72 -0.22 -9.00
N SER A 466 11.70 -0.88 -7.83
CA SER A 466 11.22 -2.25 -7.70
C SER A 466 9.72 -2.35 -8.01
N ASP A 467 8.90 -1.43 -7.49
CA ASP A 467 7.47 -1.40 -7.74
C ASP A 467 7.16 -1.16 -9.23
N ILE A 468 7.91 -0.27 -9.89
CA ILE A 468 7.81 -0.05 -11.35
C ILE A 468 8.18 -1.34 -12.11
N TYR A 469 9.28 -2.00 -11.75
CA TYR A 469 9.72 -3.23 -12.43
C TYR A 469 8.73 -4.37 -12.26
N ASN A 470 8.18 -4.53 -11.07
CA ASN A 470 7.22 -5.59 -10.72
C ASN A 470 5.80 -5.30 -11.21
N SER A 471 5.57 -4.18 -11.92
CA SER A 471 4.26 -3.77 -12.42
C SER A 471 3.21 -3.56 -11.30
N SER A 472 3.66 -3.21 -10.08
CA SER A 472 2.82 -3.01 -8.90
C SER A 472 2.54 -1.54 -8.59
N LEU A 473 3.18 -0.60 -9.31
CA LEU A 473 2.99 0.83 -9.08
C LEU A 473 1.87 1.36 -9.98
N VAL A 474 0.81 1.90 -9.38
CA VAL A 474 -0.43 2.35 -10.02
C VAL A 474 -1.16 1.17 -10.69
N ASN A 475 -0.70 0.73 -11.85
CA ASN A 475 -1.14 -0.48 -12.55
C ASN A 475 -0.04 -0.96 -13.52
N ALA A 476 -0.25 -2.10 -14.16
CA ALA A 476 0.77 -2.72 -15.03
C ALA A 476 1.09 -1.84 -16.26
N GLU A 477 0.11 -1.16 -16.84
CA GLU A 477 0.29 -0.28 -18.00
C GLU A 477 1.07 0.99 -17.63
N ALA A 478 0.70 1.64 -16.54
CA ALA A 478 1.41 2.77 -15.98
C ALA A 478 2.87 2.42 -15.65
N SER A 479 3.11 1.28 -15.01
CA SER A 479 4.46 0.79 -14.69
C SER A 479 5.29 0.55 -15.95
N ALA A 480 4.71 -0.04 -17.00
CA ALA A 480 5.38 -0.25 -18.27
C ALA A 480 5.76 1.07 -18.97
N GLU A 481 4.88 2.07 -18.96
CA GLU A 481 5.16 3.40 -19.52
C GLU A 481 6.22 4.16 -18.70
N MET A 482 6.16 4.12 -17.37
CA MET A 482 7.20 4.70 -16.50
C MET A 482 8.55 4.06 -16.75
N LEU A 483 8.59 2.73 -16.90
CA LEU A 483 9.79 1.99 -17.23
C LEU A 483 10.37 2.40 -18.58
N ALA A 484 9.53 2.59 -19.60
CA ALA A 484 9.92 3.05 -20.92
C ALA A 484 10.51 4.47 -20.88
N LEU A 485 9.94 5.37 -20.09
CA LEU A 485 10.47 6.72 -19.87
C LEU A 485 11.87 6.68 -19.22
N LEU A 486 12.05 5.89 -18.16
CA LEU A 486 13.34 5.73 -17.48
C LEU A 486 14.39 5.07 -18.38
N THR A 487 14.00 4.13 -19.24
CA THR A 487 14.89 3.50 -20.24
C THR A 487 15.34 4.49 -21.30
N SER A 488 14.52 5.49 -21.60
CA SER A 488 14.81 6.56 -22.58
C SER A 488 15.68 7.70 -22.01
N GLN A 489 16.20 7.58 -20.79
CA GLN A 489 17.08 8.58 -20.17
C GLN A 489 18.36 8.77 -20.99
N THR A 490 18.70 10.03 -21.26
CA THR A 490 19.88 10.40 -22.08
C THR A 490 21.17 10.57 -21.27
N LYS A 491 21.06 10.76 -19.94
CA LYS A 491 22.21 10.92 -19.04
C LYS A 491 22.66 9.56 -18.51
N THR A 492 23.70 8.99 -19.10
CA THR A 492 24.15 7.61 -18.85
C THR A 492 25.59 7.50 -18.34
N ALA A 493 26.16 8.61 -17.83
CA ALA A 493 27.59 8.67 -17.47
C ALA A 493 27.93 8.01 -16.10
N LYS A 494 26.92 7.69 -15.28
CA LYS A 494 27.07 7.17 -13.90
C LYS A 494 26.79 5.66 -13.83
N ILE A 495 25.67 5.21 -13.28
CA ILE A 495 25.34 3.77 -13.15
C ILE A 495 25.39 3.06 -14.52
N PRO A 496 24.75 3.57 -15.58
CA PRO A 496 24.82 2.90 -16.88
C PRO A 496 26.24 2.74 -17.45
N ALA A 497 27.14 3.67 -17.14
CA ALA A 497 28.53 3.58 -17.58
C ALA A 497 29.36 2.55 -16.80
N GLY A 498 28.89 2.06 -15.67
CA GLY A 498 29.55 1.05 -14.83
C GLY A 498 29.26 -0.39 -15.23
N VAL A 499 28.18 -0.63 -15.98
CA VAL A 499 27.81 -1.97 -16.44
C VAL A 499 28.41 -2.28 -17.82
N PRO A 500 28.54 -3.57 -18.22
CA PRO A 500 29.06 -3.93 -19.53
C PRO A 500 28.28 -3.32 -20.68
N SER A 501 28.99 -3.00 -21.77
CA SER A 501 28.34 -2.46 -22.98
C SER A 501 27.29 -3.42 -23.51
N GLY A 502 26.10 -2.90 -23.77
CA GLY A 502 24.91 -3.65 -24.23
C GLY A 502 23.99 -4.12 -23.11
N THR A 503 24.34 -3.93 -21.84
CA THR A 503 23.40 -4.10 -20.73
C THR A 503 22.42 -2.92 -20.72
N ALA A 504 21.12 -3.20 -20.85
CA ALA A 504 20.08 -2.17 -20.80
C ALA A 504 19.92 -1.66 -19.35
N THR A 505 19.58 -0.38 -19.23
CA THR A 505 19.31 0.26 -17.95
C THR A 505 18.13 1.21 -18.07
N ALA A 506 17.36 1.35 -16.99
CA ALA A 506 16.33 2.38 -16.84
C ALA A 506 16.75 3.25 -15.65
N ASN A 507 17.13 4.52 -15.88
CA ASN A 507 17.72 5.33 -14.81
C ASN A 507 17.17 6.75 -14.71
N LYS A 508 17.39 7.37 -13.54
CA LYS A 508 17.17 8.80 -13.32
C LYS A 508 18.32 9.40 -12.53
N THR A 509 18.96 10.40 -13.14
CA THR A 509 20.05 11.14 -12.48
C THR A 509 19.53 12.33 -11.66
N GLY A 510 20.30 12.70 -10.64
CA GLY A 510 20.13 13.95 -9.89
C GLY A 510 21.47 14.67 -9.75
N GLU A 511 21.49 15.95 -10.07
CA GLU A 511 22.69 16.78 -10.02
C GLU A 511 22.33 18.16 -9.45
N LEU A 512 23.10 18.63 -8.48
CA LEU A 512 23.00 19.98 -7.94
C LEU A 512 24.39 20.58 -7.83
N ALA A 513 24.58 21.73 -8.48
CA ALA A 513 25.80 22.52 -8.30
C ALA A 513 25.85 23.11 -6.89
N ASP A 514 27.04 23.43 -6.42
CA ASP A 514 27.23 24.04 -5.10
C ASP A 514 26.34 25.28 -4.93
N SER A 515 25.36 25.17 -4.04
CA SER A 515 24.47 26.30 -3.66
C SER A 515 24.96 27.02 -2.41
N GLY A 516 26.10 26.63 -1.87
CA GLY A 516 26.71 27.22 -0.65
C GLY A 516 26.06 26.78 0.66
N LYS A 517 24.89 26.12 0.63
CA LYS A 517 24.19 25.61 1.84
C LYS A 517 24.18 24.08 1.93
N LEU A 518 24.08 23.37 0.81
CA LEU A 518 23.86 21.91 0.76
C LEU A 518 25.05 21.15 0.12
N GLY A 519 26.08 21.87 -0.31
CA GLY A 519 27.17 21.28 -1.07
C GLY A 519 26.73 20.79 -2.45
N VAL A 520 27.65 20.12 -3.12
CA VAL A 520 27.42 19.52 -4.44
C VAL A 520 26.73 18.16 -4.27
N VAL A 521 25.80 17.84 -5.17
CA VAL A 521 25.05 16.60 -5.17
C VAL A 521 25.23 15.88 -6.50
N GLU A 522 25.54 14.58 -6.45
CA GLU A 522 25.56 13.66 -7.58
C GLU A 522 24.84 12.38 -7.21
N ASN A 523 23.67 12.18 -7.79
CA ASN A 523 22.82 11.03 -7.53
C ASN A 523 22.57 10.27 -8.85
N ASP A 524 22.35 8.97 -8.76
CA ASP A 524 21.79 8.15 -9.84
C ASP A 524 21.06 6.95 -9.25
N ILE A 525 19.89 6.63 -9.81
CA ILE A 525 19.09 5.47 -9.46
C ILE A 525 18.77 4.72 -10.75
N ALA A 526 18.88 3.39 -10.75
CA ALA A 526 18.71 2.60 -11.96
C ALA A 526 18.18 1.19 -11.70
N ILE A 527 17.37 0.71 -12.64
CA ILE A 527 17.17 -0.72 -12.88
C ILE A 527 18.21 -1.17 -13.91
N VAL A 528 18.91 -2.24 -13.64
CA VAL A 528 19.88 -2.86 -14.53
C VAL A 528 19.31 -4.19 -15.01
N PHE A 529 19.10 -4.33 -16.33
CA PHE A 529 18.49 -5.51 -16.95
C PHE A 529 19.55 -6.56 -17.30
N ASP A 530 20.10 -7.24 -16.29
CA ASP A 530 20.81 -8.48 -16.54
C ASP A 530 19.82 -9.63 -16.79
N LYS A 531 20.16 -10.57 -17.67
CA LYS A 531 19.23 -11.65 -18.04
C LYS A 531 18.90 -12.59 -16.89
N GLU A 532 19.89 -12.90 -16.06
CA GLU A 532 19.75 -13.86 -14.98
C GLU A 532 19.49 -13.15 -13.64
N HIS A 533 20.08 -11.98 -13.44
CA HIS A 533 20.06 -11.21 -12.20
C HIS A 533 19.72 -9.73 -12.44
N PRO A 534 18.49 -9.39 -12.90
CA PRO A 534 18.06 -8.00 -12.95
C PRO A 534 18.04 -7.43 -11.53
N TYR A 535 18.51 -6.19 -11.37
CA TYR A 535 18.62 -5.58 -10.05
C TYR A 535 18.38 -4.07 -10.09
N VAL A 536 18.02 -3.52 -8.95
CA VAL A 536 18.00 -2.07 -8.70
C VAL A 536 19.30 -1.66 -8.04
N LEU A 537 19.84 -0.52 -8.43
CA LEU A 537 20.95 0.16 -7.76
C LEU A 537 20.60 1.64 -7.60
N CYS A 538 20.64 2.13 -6.37
CA CYS A 538 20.44 3.54 -6.02
C CYS A 538 21.68 4.04 -5.30
N VAL A 539 22.28 5.12 -5.80
CA VAL A 539 23.44 5.78 -5.20
C VAL A 539 23.14 7.25 -5.04
N LEU A 540 23.06 7.71 -3.80
CA LEU A 540 22.86 9.11 -3.44
C LEU A 540 24.12 9.64 -2.78
N SER A 541 24.48 10.91 -3.09
CA SER A 541 25.61 11.57 -2.46
C SER A 541 25.36 13.05 -2.24
N ASN A 542 25.74 13.55 -1.06
CA ASN A 542 25.62 14.94 -0.68
C ASN A 542 26.95 15.47 -0.19
N ASN A 543 27.10 16.78 -0.21
CA ASN A 543 28.30 17.49 0.27
C ASN A 543 29.59 16.97 -0.37
N ILE A 544 29.51 16.52 -1.62
CA ILE A 544 30.66 16.03 -2.37
C ILE A 544 31.58 17.18 -2.76
N LYS A 545 32.87 16.89 -2.88
CA LYS A 545 33.90 17.90 -3.18
C LYS A 545 34.14 18.12 -4.66
N ASN A 546 33.88 17.11 -5.48
CA ASN A 546 34.17 17.17 -6.90
C ASN A 546 33.22 16.28 -7.70
N ASN A 547 32.42 16.88 -8.59
CA ASN A 547 31.42 16.17 -9.41
C ASN A 547 32.03 15.05 -10.25
N SER A 548 33.16 15.29 -10.95
CA SER A 548 33.76 14.26 -11.79
C SER A 548 34.28 13.07 -10.98
N SER A 549 34.80 13.33 -9.78
CA SER A 549 35.20 12.26 -8.84
C SER A 549 34.00 11.45 -8.39
N ALA A 550 32.92 12.11 -8.00
CA ALA A 550 31.69 11.47 -7.55
C ALA A 550 31.03 10.63 -8.68
N GLN A 551 30.94 11.16 -9.90
CA GLN A 551 30.44 10.43 -11.05
C GLN A 551 31.29 9.17 -11.33
N ASN A 552 32.63 9.28 -11.23
CA ASN A 552 33.51 8.11 -11.36
C ASN A 552 33.34 7.12 -10.19
N THR A 553 33.06 7.59 -9.00
CA THR A 553 32.75 6.73 -7.84
C THR A 553 31.47 5.96 -8.07
N ILE A 554 30.37 6.61 -8.49
CA ILE A 554 29.09 5.96 -8.82
C ILE A 554 29.31 4.90 -9.91
N LYS A 555 30.08 5.22 -10.95
CA LYS A 555 30.43 4.26 -12.01
C LYS A 555 31.19 3.04 -11.48
N LYS A 556 32.13 3.21 -10.55
CA LYS A 556 32.86 2.09 -9.93
C LYS A 556 31.96 1.24 -9.03
N ILE A 557 31.13 1.88 -8.20
CA ILE A 557 30.11 1.21 -7.39
C ILE A 557 29.24 0.33 -8.29
N SER A 558 28.76 0.88 -9.40
CA SER A 558 27.94 0.15 -10.37
C SER A 558 28.67 -1.08 -10.95
N ALA A 559 29.96 -0.96 -11.29
CA ALA A 559 30.74 -2.07 -11.81
C ALA A 559 30.96 -3.19 -10.77
N ASP A 560 31.22 -2.81 -9.52
CA ASP A 560 31.42 -3.78 -8.43
C ASP A 560 30.10 -4.49 -8.08
N VAL A 561 28.98 -3.74 -8.01
CA VAL A 561 27.64 -4.32 -7.77
C VAL A 561 27.26 -5.24 -8.92
N TYR A 562 27.45 -4.85 -10.18
CA TYR A 562 27.20 -5.71 -11.34
C TYR A 562 27.98 -7.02 -11.24
N THR A 563 29.28 -6.94 -10.96
CA THR A 563 30.14 -8.11 -10.81
C THR A 563 29.64 -9.02 -9.67
N TYR A 564 29.26 -8.45 -8.54
CA TYR A 564 28.77 -9.22 -7.40
C TYR A 564 27.45 -9.93 -7.75
N MET A 565 26.46 -9.20 -8.25
CA MET A 565 25.13 -9.72 -8.58
C MET A 565 25.19 -10.84 -9.61
N THR A 566 26.06 -10.73 -10.61
CA THR A 566 26.15 -11.71 -11.71
C THR A 566 27.10 -12.89 -11.46
N THR A 567 27.96 -12.83 -10.44
CA THR A 567 28.97 -13.90 -10.21
C THR A 567 28.84 -14.64 -8.89
N LYS A 568 28.37 -14.00 -7.82
CA LYS A 568 28.33 -14.61 -6.48
C LYS A 568 26.98 -15.26 -6.11
N GLN A 569 25.95 -15.07 -6.91
CA GLN A 569 24.67 -15.74 -6.71
C GLN A 569 24.55 -17.09 -7.45
N LYS A 570 25.68 -17.63 -7.89
CA LYS A 570 25.76 -18.97 -8.52
C LYS A 570 26.06 -20.04 -7.45
#